data_3ec9b30bcb2913dc877db08b764e70c1
#
_entry.id   3ec9b30bcb2913dc877db08b764e70c1
#
_cell.length_a   1.000
_cell.length_b   1.000
_cell.length_c   1.000
_cell.angle_alpha   90.00
_cell.angle_beta   90.00
_cell.angle_gamma   90.00
#
_symmetry.space_group_name_H-M   'P 1'
#
loop_
_entity.id
_entity.type
_entity.pdbx_description
1 polymer ?
#
loop_
_entity_poly.entity_id
_entity_poly.type
_entity_poly.pdbx_seq_one_letter_code
_entity_poly.pdbx_strand_id
1 'polypeptide(L)'
;MEQETHAVGTEVQAKFFTFFVDGKEFHVEQPTITGGQIMDLAGIPRDAGLIEVLDDGSQVQVKPDEIIDLRPGRRFKKAPRFIRG
;
A
#
# COMPACT_ATOMS: atom_id res chain seq x y z
N MET A 1 -30.64 -14.83 8.80
CA MET A 1 -30.09 -14.49 8.94
C MET A 1 -29.41 -14.50 9.12
N GLU A 2 -29.34 -14.64 8.88
CA GLU A 2 -28.57 -14.43 9.01
C GLU A 2 -27.88 -14.39 8.92
N GLN A 3 -27.95 -14.57 8.73
CA GLN A 3 -27.11 -14.40 8.70
C GLN A 3 -26.42 -14.62 8.69
N GLU A 4 -26.59 -14.93 8.55
CA GLU A 4 -25.77 -14.96 8.67
C GLU A 4 -25.09 -15.26 8.64
N THR A 5 -25.57 -15.63 8.44
CA THR A 5 -24.77 -15.67 8.50
C THR A 5 -24.18 -16.09 8.56
N HIS A 6 -24.30 -16.49 8.39
CA HIS A 6 -23.44 -16.61 8.58
C HIS A 6 -22.73 -16.97 8.66
N ALA A 7 -22.99 -17.25 8.53
CA ALA A 7 -22.29 -17.30 8.68
C ALA A 7 -21.67 -17.65 9.00
N VAL A 8 -21.83 -17.92 9.01
CA VAL A 8 -21.14 -17.87 9.29
C VAL A 8 -20.28 -18.12 9.57
N GLY A 9 -20.40 -18.28 9.73
CA GLY A 9 -19.73 -18.28 9.83
C GLY A 9 -18.84 -18.39 9.86
N THR A 10 -18.85 -18.90 9.77
CA THR A 10 -17.80 -18.87 9.62
C THR A 10 -17.34 -17.95 9.42
N GLU A 11 -17.13 -17.70 9.72
CA GLU A 11 -16.83 -16.69 9.50
C GLU A 11 -15.67 -16.41 8.84
N VAL A 12 -15.64 -16.08 7.74
CA VAL A 12 -14.51 -15.66 7.02
C VAL A 12 -14.22 -14.28 7.49
N GLN A 13 -13.18 -14.14 8.23
CA GLN A 13 -12.77 -12.83 8.57
C GLN A 13 -11.95 -12.31 7.46
N ALA A 14 -12.41 -11.26 6.81
CA ALA A 14 -11.63 -10.56 5.82
C ALA A 14 -10.43 -9.97 6.51
N LYS A 15 -9.24 -10.38 6.10
CA LYS A 15 -8.02 -9.78 6.58
C LYS A 15 -7.67 -8.63 5.69
N PHE A 16 -7.53 -7.46 6.29
CA PHE A 16 -7.08 -6.29 5.56
C PHE A 16 -5.65 -6.00 5.91
N PHE A 17 -4.87 -5.68 4.91
CA PHE A 17 -3.49 -5.29 5.07
C PHE A 17 -3.41 -3.78 4.89
N THR A 18 -2.87 -3.09 5.87
CA THR A 18 -2.88 -1.64 5.92
C THR A 18 -1.50 -1.10 5.59
N PHE A 19 -1.48 -0.05 4.79
CA PHE A 19 -0.26 0.69 4.52
C PHE A 19 -0.62 2.17 4.37
N PHE A 20 0.39 3.01 4.39
CA PHE A 20 0.19 4.46 4.33
C PHE A 20 0.90 5.02 3.12
N VAL A 21 0.26 5.98 2.45
CA VAL A 21 0.88 6.72 1.36
C VAL A 21 0.65 8.20 1.62
N ASP A 22 1.71 8.96 1.77
CA ASP A 22 1.67 10.39 2.08
C ASP A 22 0.79 10.66 3.30
N GLY A 23 0.88 9.78 4.29
CA GLY A 23 0.13 9.91 5.52
C GLY A 23 -1.31 9.46 5.44
N LYS A 24 -1.77 9.00 4.28
CA LYS A 24 -3.13 8.52 4.11
C LYS A 24 -3.16 7.01 4.25
N GLU A 25 -4.10 6.49 5.01
CA GLU A 25 -4.20 5.07 5.28
C GLU A 25 -4.98 4.36 4.18
N PHE A 26 -4.45 3.22 3.74
CA PHE A 26 -5.09 2.38 2.72
C PHE A 26 -5.20 0.96 3.25
N HIS A 27 -6.27 0.27 2.82
CA HIS A 27 -6.51 -1.11 3.20
C HIS A 27 -6.74 -1.94 1.94
N VAL A 28 -6.07 -3.10 1.87
CA VAL A 28 -6.29 -4.04 0.77
C VAL A 28 -6.43 -5.43 1.35
N GLU A 29 -7.01 -6.34 0.57
CA GLU A 29 -7.28 -7.69 1.06
C GLU A 29 -6.18 -8.68 0.71
N GLN A 30 -5.24 -8.31 -0.14
CA GLN A 30 -4.14 -9.20 -0.49
C GLN A 30 -2.90 -8.88 0.32
N PRO A 31 -2.09 -9.90 0.65
CA PRO A 31 -0.89 -9.69 1.47
C PRO A 31 0.26 -9.06 0.70
N THR A 32 0.19 -9.06 -0.63
CA THR A 32 1.23 -8.45 -1.47
C THR A 32 0.58 -7.50 -2.46
N ILE A 33 1.36 -6.51 -2.89
CA ILE A 33 0.88 -5.52 -3.84
C ILE A 33 2.08 -5.03 -4.64
N THR A 34 1.86 -4.59 -5.87
CA THR A 34 2.96 -4.01 -6.63
C THR A 34 3.06 -2.53 -6.37
N GLY A 35 4.25 -1.98 -6.61
CA GLY A 35 4.44 -0.54 -6.49
C GLY A 35 3.46 0.24 -7.34
N GLY A 36 3.21 -0.25 -8.57
CA GLY A 36 2.26 0.40 -9.46
C GLY A 36 0.85 0.41 -8.91
N GLN A 37 0.44 -0.69 -8.26
CA GLN A 37 -0.89 -0.75 -7.65
C GLN A 37 -1.01 0.24 -6.49
N ILE A 38 0.06 0.40 -5.71
CA ILE A 38 0.07 1.40 -4.66
C ILE A 38 -0.11 2.79 -5.25
N MET A 39 0.61 3.08 -6.33
CA MET A 39 0.51 4.36 -7.00
C MET A 39 -0.89 4.61 -7.53
N ASP A 40 -1.50 3.59 -8.14
CA ASP A 40 -2.87 3.72 -8.65
C ASP A 40 -3.86 4.03 -7.54
N LEU A 41 -3.75 3.34 -6.41
CA LEU A 41 -4.64 3.57 -5.28
C LEU A 41 -4.46 4.96 -4.70
N ALA A 42 -3.23 5.43 -4.66
CA ALA A 42 -2.92 6.73 -4.07
C ALA A 42 -3.06 7.89 -5.05
N GLY A 43 -3.35 7.60 -6.32
CA GLY A 43 -3.46 8.65 -7.32
C GLY A 43 -2.13 9.23 -7.74
N ILE A 44 -1.05 8.49 -7.60
CA ILE A 44 0.28 8.94 -7.98
C ILE A 44 0.54 8.55 -9.43
N PRO A 45 0.89 9.50 -10.29
CA PRO A 45 1.22 9.15 -11.68
C PRO A 45 2.43 8.24 -11.75
N ARG A 46 2.40 7.30 -12.70
CA ARG A 46 3.47 6.32 -12.83
C ARG A 46 4.82 6.96 -13.09
N ASP A 47 4.84 8.12 -13.73
CA ASP A 47 6.09 8.82 -14.00
C ASP A 47 6.62 9.60 -12.79
N ALA A 48 5.83 9.70 -11.74
CA ALA A 48 6.27 10.44 -10.55
C ALA A 48 7.16 9.59 -9.65
N GLY A 49 6.93 8.28 -9.62
CA GLY A 49 7.70 7.39 -8.78
C GLY A 49 7.17 7.26 -7.37
N LEU A 50 7.64 6.22 -6.70
CA LEU A 50 7.18 5.88 -5.36
C LEU A 50 8.39 5.58 -4.48
N ILE A 51 8.31 6.00 -3.23
CA ILE A 51 9.37 5.75 -2.23
C ILE A 51 8.74 5.08 -1.02
N GLU A 52 9.45 4.11 -0.45
CA GLU A 52 9.08 3.56 0.85
C GLU A 52 9.92 4.25 1.92
N VAL A 53 9.29 4.66 3.00
CA VAL A 53 9.96 5.27 4.15
C VAL A 53 10.14 4.19 5.21
N LEU A 54 11.38 3.87 5.51
CA LEU A 54 11.69 2.83 6.47
C LEU A 54 11.64 3.36 7.90
N ASP A 55 11.70 2.44 8.87
CA ASP A 55 11.56 2.81 10.28
C ASP A 55 12.63 3.77 10.75
N ASP A 56 13.82 3.68 10.17
CA ASP A 56 14.93 4.57 10.55
C ASP A 56 14.90 5.89 9.79
N GLY A 57 13.86 6.12 8.99
CA GLY A 57 13.72 7.34 8.21
C GLY A 57 14.38 7.30 6.84
N SER A 58 15.10 6.24 6.52
CA SER A 58 15.69 6.13 5.20
C SER A 58 14.62 5.91 4.14
N GLN A 59 14.93 6.25 2.91
CA GLN A 59 13.99 6.19 1.81
C GLN A 59 14.53 5.26 0.72
N VAL A 60 13.67 4.37 0.24
CA VAL A 60 14.03 3.39 -0.77
C VAL A 60 13.07 3.54 -1.94
N GLN A 61 13.61 3.62 -3.14
CA GLN A 61 12.78 3.72 -4.33
C GLN A 61 12.05 2.39 -4.58
N VAL A 62 10.77 2.48 -4.91
CA VAL A 62 9.95 1.32 -5.21
C VAL A 62 9.58 1.35 -6.69
N LYS A 63 9.89 0.28 -7.40
CA LYS A 63 9.57 0.20 -8.82
C LYS A 63 8.11 -0.20 -9.02
N PRO A 64 7.50 0.21 -10.14
CA PRO A 64 6.09 -0.13 -10.38
C PRO A 64 5.82 -1.63 -10.45
N ASP A 65 6.77 -2.42 -10.91
CA ASP A 65 6.58 -3.86 -11.03
C ASP A 65 7.13 -4.63 -9.83
N GLU A 66 7.63 -3.93 -8.83
CA GLU A 66 8.18 -4.54 -7.64
C GLU A 66 7.05 -5.06 -6.75
N ILE A 67 7.20 -6.30 -6.27
CA ILE A 67 6.20 -6.91 -5.39
C ILE A 67 6.56 -6.56 -3.95
N ILE A 68 5.58 -6.01 -3.24
CA ILE A 68 5.77 -5.54 -1.87
C ILE A 68 4.98 -6.42 -0.93
N ASP A 69 5.63 -6.97 0.11
CA ASP A 69 4.94 -7.62 1.21
C ASP A 69 4.35 -6.57 2.11
N LEU A 70 3.04 -6.65 2.35
CA LEU A 70 2.36 -5.65 3.17
C LEU A 70 2.47 -6.01 4.64
N ARG A 71 3.62 -5.74 5.22
CA ARG A 71 3.81 -5.87 6.66
C ARG A 71 3.20 -4.68 7.36
N PRO A 72 2.79 -4.84 8.61
CA PRO A 72 2.21 -3.71 9.35
C PRO A 72 3.15 -2.52 9.41
N GLY A 73 2.57 -1.33 9.25
CA GLY A 73 3.34 -0.10 9.41
C GLY A 73 4.12 0.36 8.20
N ARG A 74 3.97 -0.30 7.06
CA ARG A 74 4.67 0.16 5.87
C ARG A 74 4.17 1.52 5.42
N ARG A 75 5.10 2.40 5.10
CA ARG A 75 4.77 3.77 4.72
C ARG A 75 5.44 4.09 3.40
N PHE A 76 4.69 4.74 2.54
CA PHE A 76 5.15 5.13 1.23
C PHE A 76 4.85 6.60 1.00
N LYS A 77 5.49 7.17 0.00
CA LYS A 77 5.14 8.52 -0.41
C LYS A 77 5.54 8.72 -1.87
N LYS A 78 4.96 9.74 -2.48
CA LYS A 78 5.32 10.14 -3.81
C LYS A 78 6.77 10.59 -3.83
N ALA A 79 7.51 10.11 -4.80
CA ALA A 79 8.91 10.51 -4.92
C ALA A 79 9.01 12.00 -5.18
N PRO A 80 9.94 12.69 -4.52
CA PRO A 80 10.09 14.12 -4.78
C PRO A 80 10.57 14.34 -6.21
N ARG A 81 10.08 15.42 -6.78
CA ARG A 81 10.51 15.83 -8.10
C ARG A 81 11.75 16.65 -7.97
N PHE A 82 12.78 16.21 -8.66
CA PHE A 82 13.99 16.99 -8.72
C PHE A 82 13.92 17.84 -9.96
N ILE A 83 13.91 19.13 -9.78
CA ILE A 83 13.96 20.05 -10.90
C ILE A 83 15.41 20.40 -11.12
N ARG A 84 15.88 20.02 -12.27
CA ARG A 84 17.22 20.38 -12.63
C ARG A 84 17.11 21.66 -13.37
N GLY A 85 17.56 22.63 -12.75
CA GLY A 85 17.54 23.96 -13.34
C GLY A 85 18.67 24.16 -14.25
#